data_1e6c6c6d95779113a3825f04d2220593
#
_entry.id   1e6c6c6d95779113a3825f04d2220593
#
_cell.length_a   1.000
_cell.length_b   1.000
_cell.length_c   1.000
_cell.angle_alpha   90.00
_cell.angle_beta   90.00
_cell.angle_gamma   90.00
#
_symmetry.space_group_name_H-M   'P 1'
#
loop_
_entity.id
_entity.type
_entity.pdbx_description
1 polymer ?
#
loop_
_entity_poly.entity_id
_entity_poly.type
_entity_poly.pdbx_seq_one_letter_code
_entity_poly.pdbx_strand_id
1 'polypeptide(L)'
;CGTGSGLHGPAGTVGCTCVLGTAPAERLWEQYRAFYRLGWQAPWQRHALLLSNTWGDRNRDARVCETFVLQEIDRAAALGLDTVQIDDGWQKGTTVNSARPLGGVWEGYYAADADFWTPHPERFPRGLYPVAEHAAARGVALGLWFSPDSSGEFANWRRDAETLLRLWRTYGVAVFKLDGVKLRTPAARAKYLSLLEMVTAQSGRRVMLQQDITAEQRMGYLAAREYGTLFVENRYTDFGNYYPHRTLRNLWMLARYVPAQRMLFELLNPARNTERYRADPLAPGRYTADYLFASVMAAQPLLWMELSGLGRQDAARLQQIIGVYRLHREAMWACDVRPVGQEPDGRSFTGFAFTSPCGQKGYLLLFRENVPESAFTFTRMPQKARLRLLCANGPVGQGYTPAGDLCLRFAAPRTYAFYQWQT
;
A
#
# COMPACT_ATOMS: atom_id res chain seq x y z
N CYS A 1 -11.23 -16.41 6.25
CA CYS A 1 -10.56 -17.70 6.10
C CYS A 1 -10.57 -18.08 4.65
N GLY A 2 -9.50 -17.77 3.92
CA GLY A 2 -9.28 -18.31 2.58
C GLY A 2 -8.81 -19.75 2.70
N THR A 3 -9.68 -20.66 3.03
CA THR A 3 -9.44 -22.09 2.86
C THR A 3 -9.75 -22.39 1.40
N GLY A 4 -8.74 -22.30 0.56
CA GLY A 4 -8.82 -22.97 -0.72
C GLY A 4 -9.16 -24.43 -0.51
N SER A 5 -9.80 -25.04 -1.46
CA SER A 5 -10.26 -26.43 -1.56
C SER A 5 -9.19 -27.52 -1.35
N GLY A 6 -8.13 -27.27 -0.63
CA GLY A 6 -7.02 -28.18 -0.36
C GLY A 6 -7.05 -28.91 0.98
N LEU A 7 -8.15 -28.84 1.74
CA LEU A 7 -8.25 -29.48 3.06
C LEU A 7 -8.36 -31.01 3.05
N HIS A 8 -8.45 -31.66 1.89
CA HIS A 8 -8.71 -33.09 1.77
C HIS A 8 -7.66 -33.88 0.98
N GLY A 9 -6.41 -33.43 0.96
CA GLY A 9 -5.33 -34.24 0.39
C GLY A 9 -4.87 -35.33 1.38
N PRO A 10 -4.49 -36.55 0.93
CA PRO A 10 -4.06 -37.63 1.77
C PRO A 10 -2.71 -37.45 2.47
N ALA A 11 -2.06 -36.33 2.33
CA ALA A 11 -0.76 -36.05 2.94
C ALA A 11 -0.70 -34.62 3.45
N GLY A 12 -0.97 -34.43 4.73
CA GLY A 12 -0.63 -33.23 5.46
C GLY A 12 -1.82 -32.49 6.06
N THR A 13 -1.80 -32.33 7.36
CA THR A 13 -2.65 -31.41 8.10
C THR A 13 -2.25 -29.98 7.74
N VAL A 14 -3.15 -29.23 7.14
CA VAL A 14 -3.00 -27.78 7.04
C VAL A 14 -3.12 -27.21 8.46
N GLY A 15 -2.05 -26.65 8.99
CA GLY A 15 -2.09 -25.95 10.27
C GLY A 15 -3.14 -24.87 10.23
N CYS A 16 -4.12 -24.93 11.12
CA CYS A 16 -5.13 -23.90 11.30
C CYS A 16 -4.83 -23.11 12.57
N THR A 17 -4.68 -21.80 12.46
CA THR A 17 -4.61 -20.93 13.64
C THR A 17 -6.02 -20.46 13.95
N CYS A 18 -6.54 -20.84 15.11
CA CYS A 18 -7.81 -20.37 15.63
C CYS A 18 -7.55 -19.35 16.73
N VAL A 19 -8.19 -18.19 16.64
CA VAL A 19 -8.17 -17.18 17.70
C VAL A 19 -9.53 -17.20 18.37
N LEU A 20 -9.56 -17.65 19.62
CA LEU A 20 -10.76 -17.62 20.45
C LEU A 20 -10.64 -16.46 21.44
N GLY A 21 -11.68 -15.65 21.52
CA GLY A 21 -11.76 -14.54 22.46
C GLY A 21 -13.19 -14.35 22.96
N THR A 22 -13.34 -13.96 24.21
CA THR A 22 -14.62 -13.56 24.79
C THR A 22 -14.53 -12.11 25.24
N ALA A 23 -15.22 -11.24 24.53
CA ALA A 23 -15.33 -9.83 24.87
C ALA A 23 -16.51 -9.21 24.10
N PRO A 24 -16.99 -8.01 24.46
CA PRO A 24 -17.86 -7.24 23.57
C PRO A 24 -17.26 -7.14 22.17
N ALA A 25 -18.07 -7.19 21.13
CA ALA A 25 -17.64 -7.31 19.72
C ALA A 25 -16.54 -6.30 19.31
N GLU A 26 -16.58 -5.09 19.86
CA GLU A 26 -15.59 -4.03 19.61
C GLU A 26 -14.20 -4.37 20.14
N ARG A 27 -14.13 -4.99 21.33
CA ARG A 27 -12.88 -5.46 21.93
C ARG A 27 -12.34 -6.73 21.27
N LEU A 28 -13.21 -7.56 20.71
CA LEU A 28 -12.77 -8.73 19.95
C LEU A 28 -11.93 -8.35 18.74
N TRP A 29 -12.33 -7.33 18.01
CA TRP A 29 -11.56 -6.82 16.87
C TRP A 29 -10.23 -6.19 17.29
N GLU A 30 -10.18 -5.49 18.40
CA GLU A 30 -8.95 -4.96 18.98
C GLU A 30 -7.98 -6.09 19.36
N GLN A 31 -8.46 -7.12 20.05
CA GLN A 31 -7.68 -8.31 20.40
C GLN A 31 -7.19 -9.07 19.17
N TYR A 32 -8.03 -9.18 18.14
CA TYR A 32 -7.64 -9.82 16.88
C TYR A 32 -6.53 -9.05 16.16
N ARG A 33 -6.62 -7.73 16.10
CA ARG A 33 -5.55 -6.89 15.54
C ARG A 33 -4.27 -6.97 16.37
N ALA A 34 -4.38 -7.03 17.69
CA ALA A 34 -3.24 -7.23 18.57
C ALA A 34 -2.56 -8.58 18.31
N PHE A 35 -3.34 -9.67 18.19
CA PHE A 35 -2.83 -10.98 17.80
C PHE A 35 -2.13 -10.95 16.44
N TYR A 36 -2.71 -10.26 15.46
CA TYR A 36 -2.12 -10.11 14.15
C TYR A 36 -0.72 -9.47 14.21
N ARG A 37 -0.53 -8.51 15.13
CA ARG A 37 0.75 -7.82 15.34
C ARG A 37 1.83 -8.66 16.01
N LEU A 38 1.49 -9.73 16.72
CA LEU A 38 2.47 -10.61 17.37
C LEU A 38 3.44 -11.25 16.38
N GLY A 39 3.06 -11.44 15.12
CA GLY A 39 3.95 -11.93 14.05
C GLY A 39 4.88 -10.86 13.49
N TRP A 40 4.76 -9.61 13.89
CA TRP A 40 5.60 -8.54 13.36
C TRP A 40 6.96 -8.52 14.04
N GLN A 41 8.00 -8.67 13.25
CA GLN A 41 9.38 -8.64 13.70
C GLN A 41 10.17 -7.60 12.90
N ALA A 42 10.88 -6.71 13.61
CA ALA A 42 11.74 -5.65 13.03
C ALA A 42 12.87 -6.24 12.13
N PRO A 43 13.58 -5.44 11.28
CA PRO A 43 13.66 -3.97 11.32
C PRO A 43 12.70 -3.21 10.41
N TRP A 44 12.39 -3.69 9.19
CA TRP A 44 11.58 -2.95 8.20
C TRP A 44 10.13 -2.69 8.67
N GLN A 45 9.64 -3.49 9.58
CA GLN A 45 8.29 -3.35 10.14
C GLN A 45 8.13 -2.14 11.07
N ARG A 46 9.20 -1.46 11.41
CA ARG A 46 9.16 -0.25 12.27
C ARG A 46 8.91 1.02 11.47
N HIS A 47 8.95 0.95 10.14
CA HIS A 47 8.84 2.13 9.28
C HIS A 47 7.67 2.01 8.34
N ALA A 48 6.76 2.95 8.41
CA ALA A 48 5.74 3.14 7.38
C ALA A 48 6.44 3.65 6.12
N LEU A 49 6.72 2.77 5.16
CA LEU A 49 7.30 3.17 3.90
C LEU A 49 6.31 3.99 3.08
N LEU A 50 6.82 5.07 2.53
CA LEU A 50 6.11 5.89 1.56
C LEU A 50 6.79 5.69 0.20
N LEU A 51 6.05 5.14 -0.75
CA LEU A 51 6.64 4.77 -2.03
C LEU A 51 5.78 5.16 -3.23
N SER A 52 6.44 5.29 -4.38
CA SER A 52 5.80 5.33 -5.69
C SER A 52 6.08 4.06 -6.46
N ASN A 53 5.18 3.77 -7.41
CA ASN A 53 5.34 2.67 -8.35
C ASN A 53 4.93 3.14 -9.75
N THR A 54 5.67 2.74 -10.76
CA THR A 54 5.56 3.25 -12.13
C THR A 54 4.36 2.72 -12.91
N TRP A 55 3.61 1.74 -12.40
CA TRP A 55 2.56 1.03 -13.15
C TRP A 55 1.21 1.73 -13.20
N GLY A 56 0.86 2.50 -12.21
CA GLY A 56 -0.51 3.02 -12.01
C GLY A 56 -1.06 3.89 -13.14
N ASP A 57 -0.22 4.59 -13.88
CA ASP A 57 -0.62 5.38 -15.06
C ASP A 57 -0.83 4.53 -16.33
N ARG A 58 -0.63 3.21 -16.23
CA ARG A 58 -0.87 2.21 -17.28
C ARG A 58 -0.18 2.48 -18.61
N ASN A 59 0.93 3.20 -18.60
CA ASN A 59 1.84 3.20 -19.74
C ASN A 59 2.56 1.83 -19.87
N ARG A 60 2.24 0.89 -18.99
CA ARG A 60 2.90 -0.40 -18.83
C ARG A 60 4.41 -0.20 -18.73
N ASP A 61 5.20 -0.98 -19.45
CA ASP A 61 6.66 -0.87 -19.53
C ASP A 61 7.15 0.08 -20.62
N ALA A 62 6.27 0.73 -21.39
CA ALA A 62 6.63 1.51 -22.56
C ALA A 62 7.58 2.68 -22.26
N ARG A 63 7.54 3.23 -21.05
CA ARG A 63 8.39 4.34 -20.62
C ARG A 63 9.57 3.91 -19.75
N VAL A 64 9.58 2.67 -19.28
CA VAL A 64 10.60 2.17 -18.35
C VAL A 64 11.96 2.14 -19.05
N CYS A 65 12.84 3.04 -18.64
CA CYS A 65 14.24 3.10 -19.06
C CYS A 65 15.05 3.90 -18.02
N GLU A 66 16.37 3.85 -18.11
CA GLU A 66 17.27 4.54 -17.18
C GLU A 66 16.90 6.02 -17.00
N THR A 67 16.79 6.79 -18.08
CA THR A 67 16.47 8.23 -18.02
C THR A 67 15.14 8.53 -17.33
N PHE A 68 14.10 7.75 -17.63
CA PHE A 68 12.80 7.91 -17.00
C PHE A 68 12.89 7.63 -15.50
N VAL A 69 13.55 6.55 -15.10
CA VAL A 69 13.67 6.18 -13.67
C VAL A 69 14.47 7.21 -12.88
N LEU A 70 15.54 7.78 -13.46
CA LEU A 70 16.28 8.89 -12.85
C LEU A 70 15.38 10.10 -12.56
N GLN A 71 14.48 10.46 -13.50
CA GLN A 71 13.50 11.53 -13.29
C GLN A 71 12.50 11.19 -12.17
N GLU A 72 12.00 9.95 -12.12
CA GLU A 72 11.09 9.49 -11.06
C GLU A 72 11.75 9.56 -9.69
N ILE A 73 13.03 9.19 -9.58
CA ILE A 73 13.83 9.31 -8.35
C ILE A 73 13.95 10.77 -7.90
N ASP A 74 14.25 11.69 -8.81
CA ASP A 74 14.32 13.14 -8.48
C ASP A 74 12.99 13.68 -7.98
N ARG A 75 11.87 13.28 -8.63
CA ARG A 75 10.53 13.65 -8.19
C ARG A 75 10.15 13.05 -6.84
N ALA A 76 10.50 11.79 -6.62
CA ALA A 76 10.28 11.11 -5.33
C ALA A 76 11.02 11.82 -4.18
N ALA A 77 12.30 12.15 -4.38
CA ALA A 77 13.11 12.88 -3.42
C ALA A 77 12.50 14.25 -3.11
N ALA A 78 12.07 15.00 -4.14
CA ALA A 78 11.43 16.30 -3.97
C ALA A 78 10.10 16.23 -3.20
N LEU A 79 9.33 15.15 -3.36
CA LEU A 79 8.11 14.90 -2.60
C LEU A 79 8.37 14.35 -1.19
N GLY A 80 9.57 13.87 -0.90
CA GLY A 80 9.93 13.24 0.36
C GLY A 80 9.50 11.78 0.47
N LEU A 81 9.46 11.05 -0.65
CA LEU A 81 9.22 9.60 -0.65
C LEU A 81 10.47 8.84 -0.22
N ASP A 82 10.24 7.66 0.36
CA ASP A 82 11.34 6.78 0.81
C ASP A 82 11.83 5.84 -0.30
N THR A 83 10.95 5.48 -1.25
CA THR A 83 11.25 4.44 -2.25
C THR A 83 10.59 4.76 -3.59
N VAL A 84 11.33 4.52 -4.67
CA VAL A 84 10.78 4.40 -6.03
C VAL A 84 10.81 2.94 -6.44
N GLN A 85 9.67 2.39 -6.80
CA GLN A 85 9.54 1.02 -7.27
C GLN A 85 9.30 0.99 -8.77
N ILE A 86 10.24 0.39 -9.50
CA ILE A 86 10.08 0.11 -10.92
C ILE A 86 9.22 -1.15 -11.03
N ASP A 87 8.05 -1.03 -11.65
CA ASP A 87 7.18 -2.17 -11.92
C ASP A 87 7.69 -2.98 -13.12
N ASP A 88 6.88 -3.85 -13.70
CA ASP A 88 7.20 -4.68 -14.86
C ASP A 88 7.88 -3.88 -15.98
N GLY A 89 8.97 -4.41 -16.54
CA GLY A 89 9.73 -3.78 -17.64
C GLY A 89 11.18 -3.42 -17.32
N TRP A 90 11.64 -3.57 -16.07
CA TRP A 90 13.07 -3.43 -15.75
C TRP A 90 13.89 -4.64 -16.20
N GLN A 91 13.27 -5.80 -16.26
CA GLN A 91 13.87 -7.09 -16.61
C GLN A 91 13.95 -7.30 -18.11
N LYS A 92 14.90 -8.15 -18.55
CA LYS A 92 15.13 -8.57 -19.93
C LYS A 92 13.95 -9.36 -20.50
N GLY A 93 13.37 -10.23 -19.68
CA GLY A 93 12.28 -11.11 -20.10
C GLY A 93 11.00 -10.35 -20.40
N THR A 94 10.21 -10.87 -21.34
CA THR A 94 8.95 -10.29 -21.79
C THR A 94 7.78 -10.96 -21.06
N THR A 95 6.93 -10.16 -20.38
CA THR A 95 5.71 -10.63 -19.75
C THR A 95 4.49 -10.41 -20.64
N VAL A 96 3.34 -10.99 -20.28
CA VAL A 96 2.07 -10.70 -20.95
C VAL A 96 1.65 -9.23 -20.85
N ASN A 97 2.21 -8.50 -19.90
CA ASN A 97 1.94 -7.07 -19.69
C ASN A 97 2.86 -6.15 -20.50
N SER A 98 3.92 -6.69 -21.12
CA SER A 98 4.85 -5.87 -21.89
C SER A 98 4.14 -5.14 -23.03
N ALA A 99 4.47 -3.88 -23.21
CA ALA A 99 3.92 -3.06 -24.28
C ALA A 99 4.51 -3.48 -25.63
N ARG A 100 5.79 -3.83 -25.64
CA ARG A 100 6.54 -4.34 -26.80
C ARG A 100 7.78 -5.11 -26.33
N PRO A 101 8.09 -6.31 -26.91
CA PRO A 101 7.22 -7.07 -27.82
C PRO A 101 6.00 -7.64 -27.09
N LEU A 102 4.97 -8.02 -27.85
CA LEU A 102 3.80 -8.75 -27.34
C LEU A 102 4.11 -10.24 -27.25
N GLY A 103 3.30 -10.98 -26.47
CA GLY A 103 3.35 -12.44 -26.43
C GLY A 103 4.29 -13.02 -25.37
N GLY A 104 4.57 -12.30 -24.31
CA GLY A 104 5.37 -12.78 -23.20
C GLY A 104 4.65 -13.80 -22.31
N VAL A 105 5.32 -14.21 -21.23
CA VAL A 105 4.87 -15.25 -20.29
C VAL A 105 4.39 -14.66 -18.97
N TRP A 106 3.55 -15.41 -18.23
CA TRP A 106 3.10 -15.08 -16.88
C TRP A 106 3.42 -16.18 -15.86
N GLU A 107 4.16 -17.19 -16.25
CA GLU A 107 4.82 -18.25 -15.49
C GLU A 107 5.78 -18.99 -16.41
N GLY A 108 6.68 -19.82 -15.88
CA GLY A 108 7.70 -20.50 -16.69
C GLY A 108 8.79 -19.57 -17.18
N TYR A 109 9.10 -18.54 -16.42
CA TYR A 109 10.04 -17.48 -16.79
C TYR A 109 11.41 -18.02 -17.19
N TYR A 110 11.95 -18.94 -16.41
CA TYR A 110 13.28 -19.51 -16.65
C TYR A 110 13.33 -20.49 -17.82
N ALA A 111 12.18 -21.06 -18.21
CA ALA A 111 12.07 -21.86 -19.42
C ALA A 111 11.97 -20.99 -20.68
N ALA A 112 11.35 -19.82 -20.56
CA ALA A 112 11.27 -18.84 -21.63
C ALA A 112 12.62 -18.15 -21.91
N ASP A 113 13.34 -17.76 -20.88
CA ASP A 113 14.68 -17.16 -20.95
C ASP A 113 15.44 -17.43 -19.63
N ALA A 114 16.60 -18.08 -19.73
CA ALA A 114 17.44 -18.36 -18.56
C ALA A 114 17.87 -17.07 -17.82
N ASP A 115 17.99 -15.95 -18.53
CA ASP A 115 18.37 -14.63 -18.04
C ASP A 115 17.18 -13.69 -17.85
N PHE A 116 15.97 -14.22 -17.77
CA PHE A 116 14.71 -13.45 -17.70
C PHE A 116 14.80 -12.28 -16.70
N TRP A 117 15.35 -12.55 -15.52
CA TRP A 117 15.44 -11.59 -14.39
C TRP A 117 16.79 -10.85 -14.33
N THR A 118 17.41 -10.56 -15.46
CA THR A 118 18.51 -9.61 -15.57
C THR A 118 17.99 -8.25 -16.02
N PRO A 119 18.67 -7.12 -15.76
CA PRO A 119 18.27 -5.82 -16.28
C PRO A 119 18.13 -5.83 -17.80
N HIS A 120 17.11 -5.18 -18.34
CA HIS A 120 16.86 -5.09 -19.78
C HIS A 120 18.03 -4.37 -20.48
N PRO A 121 18.70 -4.99 -21.46
CA PRO A 121 19.97 -4.45 -21.98
C PRO A 121 19.83 -3.12 -22.73
N GLU A 122 18.70 -2.86 -23.39
CA GLU A 122 18.48 -1.60 -24.10
C GLU A 122 17.97 -0.49 -23.18
N ARG A 123 17.15 -0.86 -22.19
CA ARG A 123 16.55 0.10 -21.23
C ARG A 123 17.53 0.52 -20.16
N PHE A 124 18.40 -0.41 -19.74
CA PHE A 124 19.41 -0.24 -18.70
C PHE A 124 20.75 -0.80 -19.19
N PRO A 125 21.41 -0.14 -20.13
CA PRO A 125 22.63 -0.67 -20.78
C PRO A 125 23.82 -0.85 -19.84
N ARG A 126 23.78 -0.18 -18.68
CA ARG A 126 24.78 -0.30 -17.62
C ARG A 126 24.25 -1.08 -16.41
N GLY A 127 23.22 -1.94 -16.62
CA GLY A 127 22.48 -2.57 -15.53
C GLY A 127 21.71 -1.53 -14.70
N LEU A 128 21.37 -1.88 -13.46
CA LEU A 128 20.66 -0.94 -12.56
C LEU A 128 21.62 -0.08 -11.72
N TYR A 129 22.93 -0.13 -11.93
CA TYR A 129 23.91 0.66 -11.15
C TYR A 129 23.62 2.16 -11.21
N PRO A 130 23.40 2.81 -12.38
CA PRO A 130 23.19 4.26 -12.42
C PRO A 130 21.94 4.70 -11.65
N VAL A 131 20.85 3.92 -11.73
CA VAL A 131 19.61 4.26 -11.00
C VAL A 131 19.75 3.97 -9.50
N ALA A 132 20.46 2.92 -9.10
CA ALA A 132 20.70 2.60 -7.71
C ALA A 132 21.61 3.65 -7.03
N GLU A 133 22.70 4.06 -7.68
CA GLU A 133 23.58 5.11 -7.20
C GLU A 133 22.88 6.46 -7.09
N HIS A 134 22.09 6.81 -8.10
CA HIS A 134 21.31 8.05 -8.09
C HIS A 134 20.26 8.05 -6.98
N ALA A 135 19.55 6.94 -6.78
CA ALA A 135 18.59 6.78 -5.70
C ALA A 135 19.26 6.98 -4.33
N ALA A 136 20.40 6.31 -4.11
CA ALA A 136 21.18 6.45 -2.89
C ALA A 136 21.66 7.89 -2.66
N ALA A 137 22.13 8.57 -3.70
CA ALA A 137 22.56 9.98 -3.64
C ALA A 137 21.41 10.93 -3.29
N ARG A 138 20.17 10.57 -3.63
CA ARG A 138 18.95 11.32 -3.30
C ARG A 138 18.29 10.91 -1.98
N GLY A 139 18.84 9.91 -1.29
CA GLY A 139 18.25 9.37 -0.06
C GLY A 139 16.95 8.60 -0.30
N VAL A 140 16.78 8.03 -1.49
CA VAL A 140 15.62 7.23 -1.91
C VAL A 140 16.08 5.79 -2.13
N ALA A 141 15.32 4.81 -1.65
CA ALA A 141 15.58 3.41 -1.93
C ALA A 141 15.01 2.99 -3.29
N LEU A 142 15.64 1.99 -3.91
CA LEU A 142 15.13 1.36 -5.12
C LEU A 142 14.30 0.13 -4.77
N GLY A 143 13.10 0.03 -5.34
CA GLY A 143 12.25 -1.15 -5.32
C GLY A 143 12.05 -1.72 -6.72
N LEU A 144 11.72 -3.01 -6.81
CA LEU A 144 11.43 -3.69 -8.08
C LEU A 144 10.17 -4.54 -7.97
N TRP A 145 9.46 -4.64 -9.07
CA TRP A 145 8.47 -5.67 -9.32
C TRP A 145 9.16 -7.01 -9.62
N PHE A 146 8.56 -8.10 -9.17
CA PHE A 146 9.01 -9.45 -9.42
C PHE A 146 7.82 -10.40 -9.39
N SER A 147 7.78 -11.37 -10.30
CA SER A 147 6.78 -12.43 -10.30
C SER A 147 7.46 -13.76 -10.05
N PRO A 148 7.27 -14.37 -8.87
CA PRO A 148 7.79 -15.71 -8.59
C PRO A 148 7.25 -16.74 -9.58
N ASP A 149 8.10 -17.65 -10.03
CA ASP A 149 7.71 -18.65 -11.03
C ASP A 149 6.77 -19.71 -10.46
N SER A 150 5.48 -19.56 -10.74
CA SER A 150 4.44 -20.48 -10.29
C SER A 150 4.42 -21.83 -11.01
N SER A 151 5.21 -22.01 -12.08
CA SER A 151 5.27 -23.24 -12.87
C SER A 151 5.78 -24.41 -12.02
N GLY A 152 5.26 -25.63 -12.29
CA GLY A 152 5.65 -26.83 -11.56
C GLY A 152 5.47 -26.71 -10.04
N GLU A 153 4.41 -26.02 -9.60
CA GLU A 153 4.15 -25.78 -8.17
C GLU A 153 5.32 -25.04 -7.50
N PHE A 154 5.78 -23.95 -8.07
CA PHE A 154 6.96 -23.20 -7.63
C PHE A 154 8.23 -24.05 -7.62
N ALA A 155 8.44 -24.87 -8.64
CA ALA A 155 9.66 -25.70 -8.74
C ALA A 155 10.94 -24.84 -8.66
N ASN A 156 10.89 -23.64 -9.17
CA ASN A 156 12.01 -22.69 -9.23
C ASN A 156 12.13 -21.75 -7.99
N TRP A 157 11.40 -22.02 -6.90
CA TRP A 157 11.37 -21.13 -5.74
C TRP A 157 12.74 -20.73 -5.17
N ARG A 158 13.73 -21.64 -5.20
CA ARG A 158 15.11 -21.35 -4.74
C ARG A 158 15.77 -20.35 -5.68
N ARG A 159 15.63 -20.56 -6.99
CA ARG A 159 16.19 -19.67 -8.00
C ARG A 159 15.57 -18.29 -7.93
N ASP A 160 14.28 -18.20 -7.67
CA ASP A 160 13.58 -16.94 -7.40
C ASP A 160 14.15 -16.23 -6.17
N ALA A 161 14.30 -16.95 -5.05
CA ALA A 161 14.88 -16.38 -3.83
C ALA A 161 16.32 -15.91 -4.03
N GLU A 162 17.15 -16.70 -4.71
CA GLU A 162 18.54 -16.34 -5.06
C GLU A 162 18.58 -15.11 -5.98
N THR A 163 17.64 -14.99 -6.92
CA THR A 163 17.49 -13.82 -7.79
C THR A 163 17.18 -12.56 -7.00
N LEU A 164 16.20 -12.60 -6.09
CA LEU A 164 15.88 -11.47 -5.21
C LEU A 164 17.07 -11.08 -4.34
N LEU A 165 17.75 -12.05 -3.74
CA LEU A 165 18.94 -11.83 -2.93
C LEU A 165 20.11 -11.26 -3.74
N ARG A 166 20.31 -11.71 -4.99
CA ARG A 166 21.30 -11.18 -5.90
C ARG A 166 21.01 -9.72 -6.23
N LEU A 167 19.76 -9.37 -6.60
CA LEU A 167 19.36 -7.99 -6.89
C LEU A 167 19.57 -7.08 -5.67
N TRP A 168 19.24 -7.57 -4.47
CA TRP A 168 19.52 -6.85 -3.23
C TRP A 168 21.04 -6.64 -2.99
N ARG A 169 21.84 -7.69 -3.12
CA ARG A 169 23.31 -7.59 -2.86
C ARG A 169 24.03 -6.74 -3.90
N THR A 170 23.58 -6.83 -5.16
CA THR A 170 24.25 -6.17 -6.28
C THR A 170 23.86 -4.69 -6.40
N TYR A 171 22.58 -4.39 -6.26
CA TYR A 171 22.04 -3.05 -6.53
C TYR A 171 21.41 -2.37 -5.29
N GLY A 172 21.43 -3.01 -4.13
CA GLY A 172 20.83 -2.46 -2.92
C GLY A 172 19.28 -2.46 -2.93
N VAL A 173 18.64 -3.20 -3.85
CA VAL A 173 17.17 -3.25 -3.94
C VAL A 173 16.60 -3.90 -2.68
N ALA A 174 15.91 -3.11 -1.87
CA ALA A 174 15.40 -3.54 -0.57
C ALA A 174 13.88 -3.77 -0.52
N VAL A 175 13.16 -3.44 -1.59
CA VAL A 175 11.68 -3.58 -1.66
C VAL A 175 11.30 -4.31 -2.93
N PHE A 176 10.60 -5.43 -2.80
CA PHE A 176 10.09 -6.18 -3.94
C PHE A 176 8.56 -6.33 -3.86
N LYS A 177 7.86 -5.94 -4.93
CA LYS A 177 6.46 -6.27 -5.15
C LYS A 177 6.39 -7.67 -5.76
N LEU A 178 5.80 -8.62 -5.04
CA LEU A 178 5.60 -9.98 -5.51
C LEU A 178 4.21 -10.11 -6.13
N ASP A 179 4.15 -10.27 -7.44
CA ASP A 179 2.92 -10.33 -8.23
C ASP A 179 2.77 -11.68 -8.97
N GLY A 180 1.62 -11.94 -9.58
CA GLY A 180 1.37 -13.15 -10.37
C GLY A 180 1.41 -14.47 -9.59
N VAL A 181 1.33 -14.44 -8.26
CA VAL A 181 1.45 -15.61 -7.39
C VAL A 181 0.24 -16.53 -7.53
N LYS A 182 0.44 -17.83 -7.84
CA LYS A 182 -0.62 -18.82 -8.10
C LYS A 182 -0.49 -20.04 -7.16
N LEU A 183 -1.02 -19.92 -5.95
CA LEU A 183 -0.98 -20.97 -4.93
C LEU A 183 -2.07 -22.02 -5.15
N ARG A 184 -1.93 -22.80 -6.22
CA ARG A 184 -2.93 -23.79 -6.67
C ARG A 184 -3.03 -25.01 -5.78
N THR A 185 -1.96 -25.34 -5.05
CA THR A 185 -1.86 -26.55 -4.21
C THR A 185 -1.19 -26.24 -2.88
N PRO A 186 -1.35 -27.10 -1.86
CA PRO A 186 -0.58 -27.02 -0.61
C PRO A 186 0.94 -27.06 -0.83
N ALA A 187 1.42 -27.85 -1.81
CA ALA A 187 2.84 -27.93 -2.15
C ALA A 187 3.36 -26.62 -2.72
N ALA A 188 2.62 -25.97 -3.65
CA ALA A 188 2.94 -24.66 -4.16
C ALA A 188 3.03 -23.61 -3.04
N ARG A 189 2.08 -23.64 -2.11
CA ARG A 189 2.07 -22.75 -0.94
C ARG A 189 3.31 -22.98 -0.05
N ALA A 190 3.67 -24.22 0.23
CA ALA A 190 4.83 -24.54 1.06
C ALA A 190 6.14 -24.02 0.44
N LYS A 191 6.33 -24.22 -0.87
CA LYS A 191 7.50 -23.72 -1.60
C LYS A 191 7.55 -22.20 -1.66
N TYR A 192 6.39 -21.53 -1.86
CA TYR A 192 6.32 -20.07 -1.82
C TYR A 192 6.68 -19.52 -0.43
N LEU A 193 6.20 -20.15 0.65
CA LEU A 193 6.61 -19.78 2.00
C LEU A 193 8.11 -19.97 2.21
N SER A 194 8.71 -21.05 1.69
CA SER A 194 10.17 -21.26 1.74
C SER A 194 10.95 -20.17 1.00
N LEU A 195 10.41 -19.66 -0.12
CA LEU A 195 10.99 -18.51 -0.81
C LEU A 195 10.99 -17.26 0.10
N LEU A 196 9.83 -16.92 0.69
CA LEU A 196 9.69 -15.76 1.57
C LEU A 196 10.62 -15.86 2.80
N GLU A 197 10.67 -17.04 3.41
CA GLU A 197 11.54 -17.32 4.56
C GLU A 197 13.01 -17.20 4.20
N MET A 198 13.46 -17.80 3.09
CA MET A 198 14.86 -17.75 2.63
C MET A 198 15.30 -16.30 2.38
N VAL A 199 14.51 -15.51 1.67
CA VAL A 199 14.84 -14.09 1.41
C VAL A 199 14.87 -13.30 2.70
N THR A 200 13.89 -13.49 3.57
CA THR A 200 13.79 -12.79 4.85
C THR A 200 14.96 -13.11 5.77
N ALA A 201 15.30 -14.39 5.92
CA ALA A 201 16.41 -14.84 6.77
C ALA A 201 17.77 -14.38 6.24
N GLN A 202 18.06 -14.65 4.94
CA GLN A 202 19.37 -14.33 4.36
C GLN A 202 19.62 -12.83 4.17
N SER A 203 18.57 -12.01 4.08
CA SER A 203 18.70 -10.56 4.10
C SER A 203 18.79 -9.98 5.51
N GLY A 204 18.69 -10.79 6.56
CA GLY A 204 18.55 -10.31 7.93
C GLY A 204 17.35 -9.37 8.08
N ARG A 205 16.24 -9.66 7.41
CA ARG A 205 14.99 -8.86 7.36
C ARG A 205 15.17 -7.45 6.78
N ARG A 206 16.21 -7.22 5.98
CA ARG A 206 16.46 -5.94 5.31
C ARG A 206 15.71 -5.81 3.99
N VAL A 207 15.26 -6.92 3.40
CA VAL A 207 14.42 -6.94 2.21
C VAL A 207 12.95 -6.99 2.63
N MET A 208 12.14 -6.07 2.13
CA MET A 208 10.69 -6.04 2.27
C MET A 208 10.04 -6.72 1.07
N LEU A 209 9.15 -7.68 1.34
CA LEU A 209 8.39 -8.39 0.33
C LEU A 209 6.93 -7.90 0.37
N GLN A 210 6.52 -7.10 -0.60
CA GLN A 210 5.14 -6.65 -0.74
C GLN A 210 4.34 -7.71 -1.49
N GLN A 211 3.35 -8.27 -0.82
CA GLN A 211 2.48 -9.33 -1.36
C GLN A 211 1.34 -8.68 -2.15
N ASP A 212 1.35 -8.77 -3.46
CA ASP A 212 0.18 -8.39 -4.25
C ASP A 212 -0.90 -9.48 -4.11
N ILE A 213 -2.02 -9.15 -3.48
CA ILE A 213 -3.14 -10.06 -3.22
C ILE A 213 -4.40 -9.70 -4.02
N THR A 214 -4.24 -8.94 -5.09
CA THR A 214 -5.35 -8.38 -5.87
C THR A 214 -5.96 -9.37 -6.86
N ALA A 215 -5.18 -10.33 -7.33
CA ALA A 215 -5.59 -11.30 -8.34
C ALA A 215 -4.97 -12.68 -8.08
N GLU A 216 -5.37 -13.68 -8.85
CA GLU A 216 -4.90 -15.05 -8.80
C GLU A 216 -5.23 -15.79 -7.47
N GLN A 217 -4.55 -16.88 -7.19
CA GLN A 217 -4.74 -17.68 -5.98
C GLN A 217 -3.68 -17.34 -4.95
N ARG A 218 -3.98 -16.38 -4.10
CA ARG A 218 -3.06 -15.75 -3.16
C ARG A 218 -3.22 -16.25 -1.73
N MET A 219 -2.21 -15.96 -0.92
CA MET A 219 -2.34 -16.12 0.52
C MET A 219 -3.38 -15.13 1.07
N GLY A 220 -4.19 -15.58 2.04
CA GLY A 220 -5.10 -14.69 2.77
C GLY A 220 -4.32 -13.70 3.65
N TYR A 221 -4.99 -12.65 4.08
CA TYR A 221 -4.40 -11.57 4.90
C TYR A 221 -3.60 -12.08 6.10
N LEU A 222 -4.14 -13.08 6.82
CA LEU A 222 -3.52 -13.60 8.03
C LEU A 222 -2.25 -14.40 7.74
N ALA A 223 -2.23 -15.16 6.64
CA ALA A 223 -1.09 -16.01 6.28
C ALA A 223 0.15 -15.21 5.87
N ALA A 224 -0.04 -13.98 5.39
CA ALA A 224 1.07 -13.09 4.98
C ALA A 224 1.59 -12.18 6.10
N ARG A 225 1.10 -12.33 7.34
CA ARG A 225 1.41 -11.39 8.44
C ARG A 225 2.89 -11.31 8.81
N GLU A 226 3.68 -12.32 8.51
CA GLU A 226 5.11 -12.40 8.88
C GLU A 226 6.05 -11.88 7.80
N TYR A 227 5.56 -11.74 6.56
CA TYR A 227 6.38 -11.47 5.39
C TYR A 227 5.93 -10.23 4.63
N GLY A 228 6.32 -9.05 5.10
CA GLY A 228 6.09 -7.81 4.38
C GLY A 228 4.66 -7.24 4.48
N THR A 229 4.27 -6.47 3.52
CA THR A 229 2.98 -5.77 3.44
C THR A 229 2.07 -6.37 2.39
N LEU A 230 0.79 -6.04 2.45
CA LEU A 230 -0.24 -6.55 1.56
C LEU A 230 -0.70 -5.42 0.62
N PHE A 231 -0.46 -5.56 -0.67
CA PHE A 231 -1.09 -4.72 -1.67
C PHE A 231 -2.48 -5.27 -1.99
N VAL A 232 -3.52 -4.50 -1.66
CA VAL A 232 -4.90 -5.01 -1.57
C VAL A 232 -5.84 -4.50 -2.65
N GLU A 233 -5.44 -3.50 -3.42
CA GLU A 233 -6.22 -2.95 -4.53
C GLU A 233 -5.40 -2.88 -5.81
N ASN A 234 -6.10 -2.89 -6.95
CA ASN A 234 -5.53 -2.80 -8.28
C ASN A 234 -6.52 -2.05 -9.16
N ARG A 235 -6.63 -0.73 -8.93
CA ARG A 235 -7.55 0.15 -9.64
C ARG A 235 -6.78 1.06 -10.59
N TYR A 236 -7.43 1.47 -11.66
CA TYR A 236 -6.80 2.25 -12.71
C TYR A 236 -7.72 3.34 -13.24
N THR A 237 -7.15 4.49 -13.56
CA THR A 237 -7.91 5.59 -14.16
C THR A 237 -8.29 5.30 -15.61
N ASP A 238 -7.45 4.59 -16.38
CA ASP A 238 -7.75 4.19 -17.77
C ASP A 238 -8.90 3.17 -17.88
N PHE A 239 -9.18 2.40 -16.80
CA PHE A 239 -10.37 1.55 -16.72
C PHE A 239 -11.60 2.29 -16.18
N GLY A 240 -11.46 3.54 -15.73
CA GLY A 240 -12.55 4.29 -15.12
C GLY A 240 -13.07 3.66 -13.82
N ASN A 241 -12.26 2.86 -13.13
CA ASN A 241 -12.66 2.12 -11.92
C ASN A 241 -12.01 2.63 -10.62
N TYR A 242 -11.09 3.60 -10.69
CA TYR A 242 -10.53 4.27 -9.51
C TYR A 242 -11.48 5.34 -9.00
N TYR A 243 -11.94 5.19 -7.78
CA TYR A 243 -12.75 6.16 -7.05
C TYR A 243 -12.21 6.31 -5.63
N PRO A 244 -11.88 7.51 -5.15
CA PRO A 244 -11.29 7.72 -3.83
C PRO A 244 -12.14 7.13 -2.69
N HIS A 245 -13.47 7.28 -2.76
CA HIS A 245 -14.37 6.73 -1.76
C HIS A 245 -14.35 5.19 -1.71
N ARG A 246 -14.13 4.52 -2.84
CA ARG A 246 -14.05 3.03 -2.87
C ARG A 246 -12.77 2.54 -2.22
N THR A 247 -11.64 3.20 -2.49
CA THR A 247 -10.37 2.92 -1.82
C THR A 247 -10.46 3.20 -0.32
N LEU A 248 -11.01 4.35 0.06
CA LEU A 248 -11.27 4.70 1.46
C LEU A 248 -12.18 3.66 2.14
N ARG A 249 -13.25 3.21 1.46
CA ARG A 249 -14.17 2.19 1.96
C ARG A 249 -13.47 0.85 2.20
N ASN A 250 -12.67 0.39 1.26
CA ASN A 250 -11.96 -0.87 1.41
C ASN A 250 -10.99 -0.81 2.59
N LEU A 251 -10.23 0.27 2.72
CA LEU A 251 -9.36 0.46 3.88
C LEU A 251 -10.17 0.50 5.19
N TRP A 252 -11.29 1.23 5.22
CA TRP A 252 -12.16 1.38 6.38
C TRP A 252 -12.75 0.02 6.82
N MET A 253 -13.20 -0.79 5.86
CA MET A 253 -13.75 -2.12 6.14
C MET A 253 -12.69 -3.09 6.63
N LEU A 254 -11.51 -3.12 5.99
CA LEU A 254 -10.42 -4.02 6.35
C LEU A 254 -9.76 -3.64 7.67
N ALA A 255 -9.64 -2.35 7.99
CA ALA A 255 -9.03 -1.87 9.24
C ALA A 255 -9.77 -2.31 10.52
N ARG A 256 -10.97 -2.88 10.39
CA ARG A 256 -11.67 -3.51 11.53
C ARG A 256 -10.91 -4.71 12.07
N TYR A 257 -10.28 -5.50 11.19
CA TYR A 257 -9.66 -6.79 11.56
C TYR A 257 -8.23 -6.98 11.05
N VAL A 258 -7.79 -6.24 10.03
CA VAL A 258 -6.39 -6.22 9.59
C VAL A 258 -5.76 -4.92 10.07
N PRO A 259 -4.62 -4.93 10.78
CA PRO A 259 -3.93 -3.69 11.11
C PRO A 259 -3.68 -2.87 9.85
N ALA A 260 -4.18 -1.63 9.83
CA ALA A 260 -4.14 -0.77 8.65
C ALA A 260 -2.70 -0.61 8.12
N GLN A 261 -1.73 -0.52 9.01
CA GLN A 261 -0.30 -0.38 8.69
C GLN A 261 0.27 -1.60 7.94
N ARG A 262 -0.44 -2.72 7.92
CA ARG A 262 -0.05 -3.92 7.18
C ARG A 262 -0.42 -3.85 5.71
N MET A 263 -1.29 -2.95 5.35
CA MET A 263 -1.88 -2.82 4.04
C MET A 263 -1.24 -1.66 3.27
N LEU A 264 -0.97 -1.88 2.01
CA LEU A 264 -0.53 -0.89 1.04
C LEU A 264 -1.72 -0.51 0.16
N PHE A 265 -2.09 0.76 0.20
CA PHE A 265 -3.21 1.30 -0.57
C PHE A 265 -2.75 2.38 -1.53
N GLU A 266 -3.26 2.29 -2.77
CA GLU A 266 -2.90 3.21 -3.83
C GLU A 266 -3.70 4.52 -3.82
N LEU A 267 -3.02 5.60 -4.19
CA LEU A 267 -3.62 6.80 -4.75
C LEU A 267 -3.07 7.01 -6.17
N LEU A 268 -3.94 7.44 -7.08
CA LEU A 268 -3.61 7.64 -8.49
C LEU A 268 -3.61 9.12 -8.85
N ASN A 269 -2.98 9.45 -9.98
CA ASN A 269 -2.97 10.81 -10.52
C ASN A 269 -4.40 11.22 -10.93
N PRO A 270 -5.03 12.20 -10.25
CA PRO A 270 -6.42 12.56 -10.49
C PRO A 270 -6.64 13.27 -11.83
N ALA A 271 -5.58 13.75 -12.45
CA ALA A 271 -5.62 14.43 -13.76
C ALA A 271 -5.56 13.46 -14.96
N ARG A 272 -5.37 12.16 -14.70
CA ARG A 272 -5.25 11.15 -15.78
C ARG A 272 -6.61 10.59 -16.17
N ASN A 273 -6.84 10.42 -17.49
CA ASN A 273 -8.01 9.75 -18.06
C ASN A 273 -9.35 10.32 -17.55
N THR A 274 -9.42 11.63 -17.35
CA THR A 274 -10.61 12.31 -16.79
C THR A 274 -11.85 12.13 -17.66
N GLU A 275 -11.70 11.94 -18.96
CA GLU A 275 -12.76 11.67 -19.91
C GLU A 275 -13.52 10.34 -19.64
N ARG A 276 -12.88 9.39 -18.94
CA ARG A 276 -13.49 8.11 -18.55
C ARG A 276 -14.59 8.28 -17.50
N TYR A 277 -14.53 9.34 -16.73
CA TYR A 277 -15.43 9.59 -15.60
C TYR A 277 -16.59 10.54 -15.95
N ARG A 278 -16.55 11.15 -17.13
CA ARG A 278 -17.59 12.10 -17.61
C ARG A 278 -17.90 13.17 -16.55
N ALA A 279 -19.19 13.38 -16.24
CA ALA A 279 -19.66 14.36 -15.25
C ALA A 279 -19.87 13.75 -13.84
N ASP A 280 -19.32 12.56 -13.56
CA ASP A 280 -19.52 11.90 -12.26
C ASP A 280 -19.02 12.80 -11.12
N PRO A 281 -19.89 13.15 -10.14
CA PRO A 281 -19.48 13.99 -9.01
C PRO A 281 -18.49 13.33 -8.07
N LEU A 282 -18.31 12.01 -8.13
CA LEU A 282 -17.37 11.23 -7.33
C LEU A 282 -16.08 10.86 -8.09
N ALA A 283 -15.91 11.40 -9.30
CA ALA A 283 -14.71 11.18 -10.12
C ALA A 283 -13.43 11.64 -9.39
N PRO A 284 -12.28 10.98 -9.59
CA PRO A 284 -11.02 11.32 -8.91
C PRO A 284 -10.59 12.77 -9.17
N GLY A 285 -10.80 13.32 -10.37
CA GLY A 285 -10.50 14.71 -10.71
C GLY A 285 -11.33 15.77 -9.97
N ARG A 286 -12.31 15.36 -9.15
CA ARG A 286 -13.07 16.24 -8.25
C ARG A 286 -12.46 16.40 -6.87
N TYR A 287 -11.39 15.67 -6.59
CA TYR A 287 -10.68 15.68 -5.31
C TYR A 287 -9.29 16.28 -5.47
N THR A 288 -8.80 16.89 -4.41
CA THR A 288 -7.43 17.41 -4.38
C THR A 288 -6.44 16.28 -4.09
N ALA A 289 -5.21 16.38 -4.57
CA ALA A 289 -4.21 15.32 -4.40
C ALA A 289 -3.89 15.01 -2.93
N ASP A 290 -3.94 16.01 -2.07
CA ASP A 290 -3.79 15.83 -0.62
C ASP A 290 -4.99 15.10 0.02
N TYR A 291 -6.23 15.28 -0.49
CA TYR A 291 -7.36 14.45 -0.06
C TYR A 291 -7.16 12.98 -0.46
N LEU A 292 -6.67 12.73 -1.68
CA LEU A 292 -6.37 11.36 -2.12
C LEU A 292 -5.31 10.72 -1.23
N PHE A 293 -4.26 11.45 -0.89
CA PHE A 293 -3.24 10.98 0.05
C PHE A 293 -3.82 10.71 1.44
N ALA A 294 -4.63 11.63 1.97
CA ALA A 294 -5.30 11.46 3.25
C ALA A 294 -6.16 10.20 3.28
N SER A 295 -6.87 9.87 2.17
CA SER A 295 -7.76 8.70 2.11
C SER A 295 -7.05 7.36 2.32
N VAL A 296 -5.73 7.29 2.12
CA VAL A 296 -4.91 6.09 2.29
C VAL A 296 -3.87 6.22 3.42
N MET A 297 -3.77 7.37 4.05
CA MET A 297 -2.74 7.71 5.05
C MET A 297 -2.86 6.89 6.34
N ALA A 298 -4.00 6.26 6.59
CA ALA A 298 -4.19 5.34 7.73
C ALA A 298 -3.52 3.97 7.51
N ALA A 299 -3.21 3.63 6.26
CA ALA A 299 -2.43 2.47 5.83
C ALA A 299 -1.01 2.91 5.43
N GLN A 300 -0.33 2.15 4.58
CA GLN A 300 0.87 2.59 3.87
C GLN A 300 0.45 3.21 2.54
N PRO A 301 0.68 4.51 2.33
CA PRO A 301 0.35 5.16 1.07
C PRO A 301 1.27 4.69 -0.06
N LEU A 302 0.67 4.33 -1.19
CA LEU A 302 1.37 4.04 -2.44
C LEU A 302 0.96 5.08 -3.49
N LEU A 303 1.90 5.87 -3.97
CA LEU A 303 1.70 6.73 -5.14
C LEU A 303 1.78 5.82 -6.38
N TRP A 304 0.64 5.31 -6.78
CA TRP A 304 0.47 4.37 -7.89
C TRP A 304 0.38 5.15 -9.19
N MET A 305 1.48 5.81 -9.56
CA MET A 305 1.54 6.74 -10.69
C MET A 305 2.99 7.08 -11.06
N GLU A 306 3.17 7.57 -12.28
CA GLU A 306 4.39 8.22 -12.70
C GLU A 306 4.46 9.62 -12.10
N LEU A 307 5.41 9.89 -11.23
CA LEU A 307 5.54 11.16 -10.53
C LEU A 307 5.86 12.33 -11.47
N SER A 308 6.56 12.06 -12.56
CA SER A 308 6.84 13.02 -13.63
C SER A 308 5.58 13.50 -14.34
N GLY A 309 4.46 12.75 -14.24
CA GLY A 309 3.14 13.11 -14.77
C GLY A 309 2.30 14.02 -13.87
N LEU A 310 2.76 14.32 -12.64
CA LEU A 310 2.03 15.18 -11.72
C LEU A 310 2.08 16.66 -12.14
N GLY A 311 0.91 17.31 -12.11
CA GLY A 311 0.81 18.76 -12.24
C GLY A 311 1.48 19.50 -11.08
N ARG A 312 1.97 20.70 -11.31
CA ARG A 312 2.69 21.50 -10.30
C ARG A 312 1.86 21.71 -9.02
N GLN A 313 0.56 21.96 -9.15
CA GLN A 313 -0.34 22.20 -8.02
C GLN A 313 -0.52 20.93 -7.18
N ASP A 314 -0.74 19.77 -7.83
CA ASP A 314 -0.91 18.50 -7.14
C ASP A 314 0.38 18.05 -6.44
N ALA A 315 1.52 18.24 -7.09
CA ALA A 315 2.83 18.00 -6.48
C ALA A 315 3.05 18.85 -5.22
N ALA A 316 2.70 20.15 -5.26
CA ALA A 316 2.82 21.03 -4.10
C ALA A 316 1.89 20.60 -2.94
N ARG A 317 0.64 20.21 -3.24
CA ARG A 317 -0.30 19.69 -2.24
C ARG A 317 0.19 18.40 -1.61
N LEU A 318 0.67 17.46 -2.42
CA LEU A 318 1.27 16.22 -1.94
C LEU A 318 2.49 16.49 -1.05
N GLN A 319 3.39 17.37 -1.46
CA GLN A 319 4.57 17.72 -0.68
C GLN A 319 4.21 18.25 0.72
N GLN A 320 3.17 19.08 0.82
CA GLN A 320 2.69 19.61 2.11
C GLN A 320 2.18 18.52 3.03
N ILE A 321 1.24 17.69 2.56
CA ILE A 321 0.67 16.63 3.41
C ILE A 321 1.69 15.53 3.73
N ILE A 322 2.55 15.18 2.80
CA ILE A 322 3.64 14.23 3.00
C ILE A 322 4.61 14.75 4.07
N GLY A 323 4.91 16.05 4.06
CA GLY A 323 5.71 16.69 5.10
C GLY A 323 5.10 16.48 6.50
N VAL A 324 3.80 16.72 6.65
CA VAL A 324 3.09 16.46 7.91
C VAL A 324 3.09 14.97 8.25
N TYR A 325 2.77 14.10 7.29
CA TYR A 325 2.74 12.64 7.50
C TYR A 325 4.09 12.11 8.00
N ARG A 326 5.19 12.53 7.40
CA ARG A 326 6.55 12.10 7.79
C ARG A 326 6.90 12.45 9.22
N LEU A 327 6.43 13.58 9.74
CA LEU A 327 6.66 13.98 11.13
C LEU A 327 5.91 13.10 12.13
N HIS A 328 4.81 12.49 11.72
CA HIS A 328 3.91 11.75 12.62
C HIS A 328 3.85 10.25 12.34
N ARG A 329 4.33 9.77 11.18
CA ARG A 329 4.13 8.40 10.70
C ARG A 329 4.60 7.31 11.68
N GLU A 330 5.74 7.50 12.35
CA GLU A 330 6.28 6.52 13.30
C GLU A 330 5.34 6.37 14.51
N ALA A 331 4.82 7.47 15.02
CA ALA A 331 3.86 7.43 16.09
C ALA A 331 2.50 6.88 15.64
N MET A 332 2.05 7.19 14.42
CA MET A 332 0.85 6.60 13.81
C MET A 332 1.00 5.09 13.62
N TRP A 333 2.19 4.65 13.18
CA TRP A 333 2.52 3.23 12.97
C TRP A 333 2.39 2.40 14.26
N ALA A 334 2.76 2.97 15.39
CA ALA A 334 2.65 2.32 16.69
C ALA A 334 1.20 2.24 17.25
N CYS A 335 0.26 2.98 16.66
CA CYS A 335 -1.12 3.04 17.14
C CYS A 335 -1.96 1.83 16.71
N ASP A 336 -2.99 1.50 17.46
CA ASP A 336 -4.13 0.75 16.96
C ASP A 336 -5.02 1.68 16.13
N VAL A 337 -5.37 1.24 14.92
CA VAL A 337 -6.19 2.01 13.98
C VAL A 337 -7.57 1.37 13.88
N ARG A 338 -8.60 2.16 14.15
CA ARG A 338 -9.98 1.72 14.01
C ARG A 338 -10.80 2.68 13.15
N PRO A 339 -11.73 2.18 12.34
CA PRO A 339 -12.65 3.03 11.59
C PRO A 339 -13.62 3.75 12.54
N VAL A 340 -14.00 4.97 12.16
CA VAL A 340 -14.98 5.81 12.89
C VAL A 340 -15.93 6.49 11.90
N GLY A 341 -17.08 6.95 12.41
CA GLY A 341 -18.10 7.57 11.58
C GLY A 341 -18.91 6.53 10.78
N GLN A 342 -19.35 6.94 9.61
CA GLN A 342 -20.13 6.11 8.69
C GLN A 342 -19.25 5.34 7.73
N GLU A 343 -19.73 4.25 7.16
CA GLU A 343 -19.05 3.55 6.08
C GLU A 343 -18.90 4.47 4.86
N PRO A 344 -17.69 4.61 4.28
CA PRO A 344 -17.50 5.46 3.10
C PRO A 344 -18.32 4.98 1.90
N ASP A 345 -19.07 5.88 1.28
CA ASP A 345 -19.89 5.63 0.09
C ASP A 345 -19.79 6.78 -0.94
N GLY A 346 -18.90 7.74 -0.67
CA GLY A 346 -18.77 8.99 -1.42
C GLY A 346 -19.66 10.12 -0.90
N ARG A 347 -20.52 9.85 0.10
CA ARG A 347 -21.51 10.78 0.66
C ARG A 347 -21.62 10.71 2.17
N SER A 348 -20.61 10.22 2.84
CA SER A 348 -20.59 9.95 4.27
C SER A 348 -19.70 10.92 5.04
N PHE A 349 -19.86 10.94 6.38
CA PHE A 349 -18.85 11.41 7.32
C PHE A 349 -18.14 10.20 7.91
N THR A 350 -16.85 10.10 7.68
CA THR A 350 -16.10 8.89 7.93
C THR A 350 -14.69 9.19 8.44
N GLY A 351 -13.93 8.17 8.79
CA GLY A 351 -12.53 8.36 9.15
C GLY A 351 -11.93 7.22 9.94
N PHE A 352 -10.81 7.55 10.58
CA PHE A 352 -10.02 6.63 11.40
C PHE A 352 -9.59 7.29 12.72
N ALA A 353 -9.67 6.54 13.79
CA ALA A 353 -9.07 6.89 15.07
C ALA A 353 -7.84 6.02 15.31
N PHE A 354 -6.76 6.65 15.70
CA PHE A 354 -5.49 6.04 16.05
C PHE A 354 -5.30 6.18 17.56
N THR A 355 -5.07 5.08 18.23
CA THR A 355 -4.85 5.07 19.70
C THR A 355 -3.48 4.48 20.00
N SER A 356 -2.63 5.24 20.68
CA SER A 356 -1.32 4.77 21.11
C SER A 356 -1.45 3.60 22.10
N PRO A 357 -0.41 2.78 22.29
CA PRO A 357 -0.46 1.66 23.24
C PRO A 357 -0.79 2.07 24.68
N CYS A 358 -0.44 3.28 25.09
CA CYS A 358 -0.79 3.78 26.42
C CYS A 358 -2.24 4.31 26.53
N GLY A 359 -2.97 4.42 25.41
CA GLY A 359 -4.36 4.89 25.40
C GLY A 359 -4.57 6.39 25.65
N GLN A 360 -3.50 7.17 25.86
CA GLN A 360 -3.59 8.57 26.30
C GLN A 360 -3.38 9.59 25.19
N LYS A 361 -2.97 9.15 24.01
CA LYS A 361 -2.72 10.00 22.84
C LYS A 361 -2.93 9.25 21.54
N GLY A 362 -3.06 9.97 20.46
CA GLY A 362 -3.22 9.39 19.12
C GLY A 362 -3.57 10.42 18.09
N TYR A 363 -4.27 9.95 17.04
CA TYR A 363 -4.66 10.81 15.93
C TYR A 363 -6.11 10.56 15.53
N LEU A 364 -6.71 11.54 14.87
CA LEU A 364 -8.00 11.44 14.18
C LEU A 364 -7.82 11.91 12.76
N LEU A 365 -8.20 11.09 11.82
CA LEU A 365 -8.23 11.39 10.39
C LEU A 365 -9.68 11.30 9.95
N LEU A 366 -10.32 12.44 9.71
CA LEU A 366 -11.75 12.55 9.53
C LEU A 366 -12.09 13.20 8.19
N PHE A 367 -13.15 12.72 7.54
CA PHE A 367 -13.55 13.14 6.21
C PHE A 367 -15.01 13.54 6.19
N ARG A 368 -15.31 14.64 5.50
CA ARG A 368 -16.59 14.91 4.89
C ARG A 368 -16.49 14.55 3.41
N GLU A 369 -17.15 13.51 2.98
CA GLU A 369 -17.25 13.17 1.55
C GLU A 369 -18.14 14.17 0.80
N ASN A 370 -18.74 13.79 -0.31
CA ASN A 370 -19.61 14.67 -1.08
C ASN A 370 -21.06 14.67 -0.54
N VAL A 371 -21.24 15.08 0.70
CA VAL A 371 -22.50 15.13 1.43
C VAL A 371 -22.95 16.58 1.61
N PRO A 372 -24.28 16.90 1.51
CA PRO A 372 -24.78 18.27 1.67
C PRO A 372 -24.60 18.83 3.09
N GLU A 373 -24.78 18.02 4.12
CA GLU A 373 -24.62 18.41 5.51
C GLU A 373 -23.20 18.89 5.78
N SER A 374 -23.05 19.99 6.52
CA SER A 374 -21.74 20.58 6.81
C SER A 374 -21.14 20.13 8.14
N ALA A 375 -21.95 19.54 9.03
CA ALA A 375 -21.52 19.14 10.37
C ALA A 375 -21.88 17.70 10.68
N PHE A 376 -21.02 17.05 11.47
CA PHE A 376 -21.24 15.70 11.95
C PHE A 376 -20.67 15.52 13.36
N THR A 377 -21.35 14.72 14.17
CA THR A 377 -20.93 14.37 15.50
C THR A 377 -20.29 12.97 15.51
N PHE A 378 -19.01 12.91 15.79
CA PHE A 378 -18.29 11.65 15.95
C PHE A 378 -18.38 11.18 17.40
N THR A 379 -19.08 10.09 17.61
CA THR A 379 -19.24 9.43 18.92
C THR A 379 -18.02 8.56 19.23
N ARG A 380 -17.86 8.19 20.51
CA ARG A 380 -16.79 7.29 20.97
C ARG A 380 -15.38 7.85 20.77
N MET A 381 -15.25 9.15 20.78
CA MET A 381 -13.96 9.83 20.83
C MET A 381 -13.44 9.84 22.28
N PRO A 382 -12.10 9.95 22.47
CA PRO A 382 -11.55 10.12 23.82
C PRO A 382 -12.16 11.34 24.49
N GLN A 383 -12.86 11.12 25.60
CA GLN A 383 -13.46 12.23 26.37
C GLN A 383 -12.38 13.13 26.95
N LYS A 384 -12.63 14.44 26.97
CA LYS A 384 -11.71 15.47 27.49
C LYS A 384 -10.37 15.58 26.73
N ALA A 385 -10.23 14.93 25.57
CA ALA A 385 -9.02 15.03 24.78
C ALA A 385 -8.84 16.45 24.23
N ARG A 386 -7.61 16.96 24.35
CA ARG A 386 -7.19 18.18 23.63
C ARG A 386 -6.85 17.79 22.18
N LEU A 387 -7.49 18.48 21.22
CA LEU A 387 -7.28 18.28 19.80
C LEU A 387 -6.39 19.39 19.25
N ARG A 388 -5.39 19.00 18.47
CA ARG A 388 -4.55 19.91 17.68
C ARG A 388 -4.69 19.54 16.21
N LEU A 389 -5.24 20.44 15.41
CA LEU A 389 -5.29 20.28 13.95
C LEU A 389 -3.86 20.30 13.41
N LEU A 390 -3.50 19.27 12.64
CA LEU A 390 -2.20 19.13 12.00
C LEU A 390 -2.26 19.60 10.54
N CYS A 391 -3.27 19.17 9.79
CA CYS A 391 -3.57 19.65 8.44
C CYS A 391 -5.01 19.36 8.03
N ALA A 392 -5.48 20.10 7.05
CA ALA A 392 -6.77 19.94 6.37
C ALA A 392 -6.68 20.58 4.98
N ASN A 393 -7.54 20.16 4.03
CA ASN A 393 -7.61 20.81 2.71
C ASN A 393 -8.69 21.92 2.64
N GLY A 394 -9.21 22.36 3.77
CA GLY A 394 -10.18 23.45 3.88
C GLY A 394 -10.47 23.81 5.33
N PRO A 395 -11.22 24.90 5.59
CA PRO A 395 -11.58 25.30 6.94
C PRO A 395 -12.45 24.24 7.66
N VAL A 396 -12.08 23.92 8.90
CA VAL A 396 -12.81 22.99 9.76
C VAL A 396 -12.97 23.59 11.16
N GLY A 397 -14.21 23.79 11.57
CA GLY A 397 -14.56 24.16 12.95
C GLY A 397 -14.73 22.92 13.83
N GLN A 398 -14.33 23.02 15.08
CA GLN A 398 -14.49 21.95 16.07
C GLN A 398 -15.25 22.43 17.29
N GLY A 399 -16.03 21.56 17.88
CA GLY A 399 -16.77 21.78 19.11
C GLY A 399 -17.14 20.46 19.75
N TYR A 400 -17.83 20.53 20.89
CA TYR A 400 -18.30 19.34 21.58
C TYR A 400 -19.79 19.46 21.91
N THR A 401 -20.49 18.35 21.85
CA THR A 401 -21.87 18.26 22.35
C THR A 401 -21.88 18.35 23.89
N PRO A 402 -23.03 18.61 24.51
CA PRO A 402 -23.15 18.53 25.99
C PRO A 402 -22.77 17.17 26.56
N ALA A 403 -22.91 16.09 25.77
CA ALA A 403 -22.47 14.73 26.12
C ALA A 403 -20.96 14.49 25.96
N GLY A 404 -20.20 15.48 25.44
CA GLY A 404 -18.77 15.38 25.24
C GLY A 404 -18.33 14.76 23.90
N ASP A 405 -19.26 14.50 22.97
CA ASP A 405 -18.93 13.99 21.65
C ASP A 405 -18.34 15.10 20.75
N LEU A 406 -17.37 14.74 19.92
CA LEU A 406 -16.73 15.65 19.00
C LEU A 406 -17.65 16.02 17.82
N CYS A 407 -17.99 17.30 17.72
CA CYS A 407 -18.72 17.85 16.58
C CYS A 407 -17.74 18.62 15.66
N LEU A 408 -17.66 18.23 14.41
CA LEU A 408 -16.89 18.93 13.38
C LEU A 408 -17.82 19.59 12.37
N ARG A 409 -17.44 20.80 11.95
CA ARG A 409 -18.09 21.54 10.86
C ARG A 409 -17.09 21.81 9.76
N PHE A 410 -17.30 21.21 8.61
CA PHE A 410 -16.46 21.37 7.42
C PHE A 410 -17.07 22.43 6.49
N ALA A 411 -16.28 23.38 6.03
CA ALA A 411 -16.75 24.48 5.18
C ALA A 411 -17.22 23.98 3.79
N ALA A 412 -16.61 22.93 3.26
CA ALA A 412 -16.91 22.39 1.94
C ALA A 412 -16.96 20.86 1.95
N PRO A 413 -17.70 20.22 1.02
CA PRO A 413 -17.59 18.78 0.78
C PRO A 413 -16.20 18.41 0.26
N ARG A 414 -15.85 17.13 0.30
CA ARG A 414 -14.54 16.59 -0.07
C ARG A 414 -13.41 17.24 0.72
N THR A 415 -13.64 17.41 2.02
CA THR A 415 -12.66 17.94 2.97
C THR A 415 -12.24 16.87 3.95
N TYR A 416 -10.97 16.83 4.27
CA TYR A 416 -10.43 16.03 5.36
C TYR A 416 -9.86 16.94 6.46
N ALA A 417 -9.74 16.37 7.67
CA ALA A 417 -9.06 16.99 8.80
C ALA A 417 -8.23 15.94 9.53
N PHE A 418 -6.97 16.24 9.78
CA PHE A 418 -6.06 15.38 10.51
C PHE A 418 -5.65 16.04 11.80
N TYR A 419 -6.00 15.42 12.93
CA TYR A 419 -5.74 15.90 14.27
C TYR A 419 -4.80 14.98 15.03
N GLN A 420 -4.00 15.55 15.91
CA GLN A 420 -3.41 14.87 17.04
C GLN A 420 -4.30 15.11 18.27
N TRP A 421 -4.49 14.08 19.10
CA TRP A 421 -5.21 14.20 20.37
C TRP A 421 -4.37 13.69 21.54
N GLN A 422 -4.63 14.27 22.72
CA GLN A 422 -4.02 13.87 23.99
C GLN A 422 -5.01 14.12 25.12
N THR A 423 -5.16 13.17 26.06
CA THR A 423 -5.94 13.32 27.31
C THR A 423 -5.14 13.98 28.39
#